data_1f9074affa3e5e986dc5e8f598b33a42
#
_entry.id   1f9074affa3e5e986dc5e8f598b33a42
#
_cell.length_a   1.000
_cell.length_b   1.000
_cell.length_c   1.000
_cell.angle_alpha   90.00
_cell.angle_beta   90.00
_cell.angle_gamma   90.00
#
_symmetry.space_group_name_H-M   'P 1'
#
loop_
_entity.id
_entity.type
_entity.pdbx_description
1 polymer ?
#
loop_
_entity_poly.entity_id
_entity_poly.type
_entity_poly.pdbx_seq_one_letter_code
_entity_poly.pdbx_strand_id
1 'polypeptide(L)'
;MKELKYGMSGPDVELLQLAMQRSGYYDDAVDGVFGPRTLNALRRFQASFGLASDGIVGKNTWKQLRPFLVGYFTTKIRPGDTYYRLAKRYDTTVAAIQTANPRYNSENLEIGATLIVPYGFDLVPTNVHYTSELMELLIEGLYVRYPFIKEGSIGKSVMGKPIYSIIIGNGEKQAFFNASHHANEWITTPLVMKFMESYLNAYMNKSTILGRKAEMLYETTKLFVVPMVNPDGVDLVNGAIDKSNHYYKEATAISAAYSFIRFPEGWKANITGTDLNLNYPAGW
;
A
#
# COMPACT_ATOMS: atom_id res chain seq x y z
N MET A 1 -5.17 1.21 12.23
CA MET A 1 -5.44 -0.25 12.36
C MET A 1 -6.16 -0.53 13.68
N LYS A 2 -7.30 -1.21 13.63
CA LYS A 2 -8.13 -1.56 14.78
C LYS A 2 -7.76 -2.92 15.39
N GLU A 3 -8.26 -3.20 16.60
CA GLU A 3 -8.16 -4.53 17.21
C GLU A 3 -8.95 -5.56 16.40
N LEU A 4 -8.34 -6.74 16.17
CA LEU A 4 -8.99 -7.86 15.48
C LEU A 4 -8.96 -9.12 16.33
N LYS A 5 -10.03 -9.92 16.19
CA LYS A 5 -10.17 -11.21 16.88
C LYS A 5 -10.99 -12.20 16.06
N TYR A 6 -10.95 -13.45 16.46
CA TYR A 6 -11.70 -14.53 15.84
C TYR A 6 -13.18 -14.17 15.62
N GLY A 7 -13.70 -14.52 14.46
CA GLY A 7 -15.06 -14.26 14.00
C GLY A 7 -15.28 -12.92 13.30
N MET A 8 -14.27 -12.03 13.28
CA MET A 8 -14.34 -10.78 12.51
C MET A 8 -14.07 -11.04 11.02
N SER A 9 -14.52 -10.12 10.16
CA SER A 9 -14.26 -10.15 8.72
C SER A 9 -14.11 -8.74 8.15
N GLY A 10 -13.59 -8.65 6.94
CA GLY A 10 -13.45 -7.40 6.18
C GLY A 10 -12.00 -7.03 5.89
N PRO A 11 -11.76 -5.82 5.34
CA PRO A 11 -10.47 -5.41 4.81
C PRO A 11 -9.34 -5.38 5.86
N ASP A 12 -9.64 -5.09 7.13
CA ASP A 12 -8.62 -5.16 8.18
C ASP A 12 -8.13 -6.60 8.42
N VAL A 13 -9.00 -7.60 8.22
CA VAL A 13 -8.60 -9.02 8.30
C VAL A 13 -7.78 -9.40 7.07
N GLU A 14 -8.08 -8.86 5.89
CA GLU A 14 -7.22 -9.04 4.70
C GLU A 14 -5.81 -8.46 4.95
N LEU A 15 -5.69 -7.28 5.56
CA LEU A 15 -4.39 -6.72 5.95
C LEU A 15 -3.62 -7.64 6.92
N LEU A 16 -4.31 -8.19 7.92
CA LEU A 16 -3.72 -9.17 8.84
C LEU A 16 -3.19 -10.39 8.09
N GLN A 17 -4.03 -11.01 7.26
CA GLN A 17 -3.69 -12.21 6.50
C GLN A 17 -2.55 -11.93 5.51
N LEU A 18 -2.57 -10.79 4.81
CA LEU A 18 -1.50 -10.35 3.91
C LEU A 18 -0.16 -10.21 4.66
N ALA A 19 -0.16 -9.55 5.83
CA ALA A 19 1.06 -9.39 6.62
C ALA A 19 1.59 -10.75 7.13
N MET A 20 0.71 -11.63 7.58
CA MET A 20 1.09 -12.98 8.03
C MET A 20 1.55 -13.86 6.85
N GLN A 21 0.97 -13.72 5.66
CA GLN A 21 1.41 -14.43 4.45
C GLN A 21 2.84 -13.99 4.07
N ARG A 22 3.10 -12.70 4.04
CA ARG A 22 4.42 -12.13 3.75
C ARG A 22 5.48 -12.46 4.80
N SER A 23 5.05 -12.69 6.03
CA SER A 23 5.92 -13.13 7.12
C SER A 23 6.14 -14.65 7.19
N GLY A 24 5.48 -15.43 6.31
CA GLY A 24 5.59 -16.89 6.24
C GLY A 24 4.78 -17.65 7.30
N TYR A 25 3.87 -16.99 8.02
CA TYR A 25 3.04 -17.63 9.03
C TYR A 25 1.65 -18.07 8.52
N TYR A 26 1.22 -17.56 7.37
CA TYR A 26 -0.06 -17.86 6.75
C TYR A 26 0.15 -18.27 5.29
N ASP A 27 -0.28 -19.44 4.93
CA ASP A 27 -0.08 -20.09 3.62
C ASP A 27 -1.38 -20.28 2.82
N ASP A 28 -2.49 -19.74 3.35
CA ASP A 28 -3.82 -19.83 2.76
C ASP A 28 -4.16 -18.56 1.95
N ALA A 29 -5.31 -18.57 1.27
CA ALA A 29 -5.83 -17.41 0.56
C ALA A 29 -6.16 -16.26 1.53
N VAL A 30 -5.91 -15.03 1.10
CA VAL A 30 -6.35 -13.82 1.80
C VAL A 30 -7.83 -13.64 1.48
N ASP A 31 -8.71 -14.09 2.38
CA ASP A 31 -10.17 -14.13 2.20
C ASP A 31 -10.94 -13.11 3.06
N GLY A 32 -10.22 -12.37 3.89
CA GLY A 32 -10.81 -11.39 4.81
C GLY A 32 -11.66 -11.99 5.94
N VAL A 33 -11.54 -13.30 6.21
CA VAL A 33 -12.29 -13.98 7.29
C VAL A 33 -11.34 -14.42 8.41
N PHE A 34 -11.52 -13.89 9.61
CA PHE A 34 -10.75 -14.32 10.78
C PHE A 34 -11.28 -15.66 11.31
N GLY A 35 -11.00 -16.71 10.56
CA GLY A 35 -11.37 -18.10 10.90
C GLY A 35 -10.30 -18.84 11.72
N PRO A 36 -10.46 -20.17 11.90
CA PRO A 36 -9.54 -20.99 12.68
C PRO A 36 -8.10 -20.98 12.11
N ARG A 37 -7.93 -20.95 10.79
CA ARG A 37 -6.62 -20.93 10.14
C ARG A 37 -5.88 -19.62 10.44
N THR A 38 -6.56 -18.47 10.29
CA THR A 38 -6.05 -17.15 10.65
C THR A 38 -5.66 -17.10 12.13
N LEU A 39 -6.50 -17.62 13.03
CA LEU A 39 -6.22 -17.67 14.46
C LEU A 39 -4.95 -18.49 14.79
N ASN A 40 -4.82 -19.67 14.19
CA ASN A 40 -3.67 -20.53 14.41
C ASN A 40 -2.37 -19.90 13.88
N ALA A 41 -2.41 -19.27 12.71
CA ALA A 41 -1.30 -18.53 12.14
C ALA A 41 -0.89 -17.35 13.05
N LEU A 42 -1.87 -16.57 13.51
CA LEU A 42 -1.63 -15.43 14.41
C LEU A 42 -0.97 -15.86 15.73
N ARG A 43 -1.44 -16.93 16.36
CA ARG A 43 -0.83 -17.42 17.60
C ARG A 43 0.62 -17.87 17.41
N ARG A 44 0.93 -18.55 16.30
CA ARG A 44 2.30 -18.91 15.94
C ARG A 44 3.17 -17.67 15.72
N PHE A 45 2.64 -16.67 15.00
CA PHE A 45 3.31 -15.40 14.80
C PHE A 45 3.59 -14.68 16.13
N GLN A 46 2.57 -14.53 16.98
CA GLN A 46 2.71 -13.92 18.31
C GLN A 46 3.78 -14.60 19.16
N ALA A 47 3.77 -15.93 19.22
CA ALA A 47 4.76 -16.71 19.98
C ALA A 47 6.18 -16.45 19.49
N SER A 48 6.40 -16.44 18.16
CA SER A 48 7.74 -16.25 17.58
C SER A 48 8.30 -14.85 17.77
N PHE A 49 7.41 -13.85 17.91
CA PHE A 49 7.79 -12.45 18.19
C PHE A 49 7.77 -12.10 19.69
N GLY A 50 7.65 -13.11 20.59
CA GLY A 50 7.67 -12.91 22.03
C GLY A 50 6.45 -12.17 22.57
N LEU A 51 5.33 -12.21 21.86
CA LEU A 51 4.05 -11.63 22.27
C LEU A 51 3.18 -12.68 23.00
N ALA A 52 2.20 -12.22 23.78
CA ALA A 52 1.16 -13.10 24.29
C ALA A 52 0.41 -13.76 23.11
N SER A 53 0.34 -15.11 23.10
CA SER A 53 -0.31 -15.87 22.02
C SER A 53 -1.82 -15.99 22.26
N ASP A 54 -2.47 -14.84 22.54
CA ASP A 54 -3.89 -14.75 22.87
C ASP A 54 -4.82 -14.85 21.64
N GLY A 55 -4.27 -14.68 20.44
CA GLY A 55 -5.03 -14.66 19.19
C GLY A 55 -5.82 -13.36 18.98
N ILE A 56 -5.40 -12.27 19.63
CA ILE A 56 -5.96 -10.93 19.46
C ILE A 56 -4.91 -10.03 18.81
N VAL A 57 -5.29 -9.34 17.74
CA VAL A 57 -4.40 -8.39 17.04
C VAL A 57 -4.54 -7.02 17.68
N GLY A 58 -3.83 -6.80 18.78
CA GLY A 58 -3.72 -5.49 19.41
C GLY A 58 -2.55 -4.66 18.86
N LYS A 59 -2.30 -3.50 19.50
CA LYS A 59 -1.27 -2.54 19.10
C LYS A 59 0.13 -3.18 18.95
N ASN A 60 0.51 -4.05 19.89
CA ASN A 60 1.83 -4.70 19.86
C ASN A 60 1.95 -5.70 18.70
N THR A 61 0.89 -6.44 18.41
CA THR A 61 0.85 -7.37 17.26
C THR A 61 0.94 -6.60 15.95
N TRP A 62 0.17 -5.52 15.77
CA TRP A 62 0.25 -4.66 14.60
C TRP A 62 1.63 -4.04 14.41
N LYS A 63 2.30 -3.65 15.49
CA LYS A 63 3.68 -3.14 15.42
C LYS A 63 4.64 -4.14 14.81
N GLN A 64 4.49 -5.43 15.10
CA GLN A 64 5.33 -6.49 14.52
C GLN A 64 4.92 -6.87 13.09
N LEU A 65 3.63 -6.73 12.75
CA LEU A 65 3.11 -7.03 11.42
C LEU A 65 3.39 -5.90 10.39
N ARG A 66 3.45 -4.66 10.85
CA ARG A 66 3.57 -3.47 9.98
C ARG A 66 4.74 -3.51 8.99
N PRO A 67 5.97 -3.97 9.36
CA PRO A 67 7.08 -4.09 8.42
C PRO A 67 6.73 -4.92 7.17
N PHE A 68 5.92 -5.95 7.31
CA PHE A 68 5.47 -6.80 6.20
C PHE A 68 4.41 -6.11 5.31
N LEU A 69 3.70 -5.12 5.82
CA LEU A 69 2.77 -4.29 5.04
C LEU A 69 3.49 -3.19 4.27
N VAL A 70 4.40 -2.47 4.92
CA VAL A 70 5.19 -1.40 4.28
C VAL A 70 6.38 -1.91 3.48
N GLY A 71 6.71 -3.21 3.59
CA GLY A 71 7.71 -3.87 2.76
C GLY A 71 9.17 -3.59 3.12
N TYR A 72 9.44 -3.03 4.28
CA TYR A 72 10.80 -2.81 4.77
C TYR A 72 10.88 -2.89 6.30
N PHE A 73 12.08 -3.09 6.81
CA PHE A 73 12.41 -2.94 8.22
C PHE A 73 13.77 -2.23 8.37
N THR A 74 14.17 -1.93 9.60
CA THR A 74 15.47 -1.32 9.91
C THR A 74 16.33 -2.27 10.73
N THR A 75 17.64 -2.23 10.49
CA THR A 75 18.63 -2.97 11.28
C THR A 75 19.83 -2.10 11.60
N LYS A 76 20.61 -2.48 12.62
CA LYS A 76 21.90 -1.85 12.92
C LYS A 76 23.02 -2.56 12.18
N ILE A 77 23.92 -1.76 11.58
CA ILE A 77 25.14 -2.27 10.92
C ILE A 77 26.06 -2.84 12.00
N ARG A 78 26.54 -4.06 11.80
CA ARG A 78 27.45 -4.78 12.69
C ARG A 78 28.83 -4.90 12.05
N PRO A 79 29.91 -5.12 12.85
CA PRO A 79 31.22 -5.41 12.29
C PRO A 79 31.18 -6.56 11.27
N GLY A 80 31.76 -6.33 10.10
CA GLY A 80 31.80 -7.31 9.00
C GLY A 80 30.51 -7.38 8.15
N ASP A 81 29.49 -6.57 8.39
CA ASP A 81 28.37 -6.46 7.49
C ASP A 81 28.79 -5.79 6.17
N THR A 82 28.25 -6.30 5.08
CA THR A 82 28.31 -5.70 3.74
C THR A 82 26.93 -5.75 3.12
N TYR A 83 26.63 -4.92 2.14
CA TYR A 83 25.33 -5.00 1.43
C TYR A 83 25.07 -6.39 0.87
N TYR A 84 26.09 -7.08 0.36
CA TYR A 84 25.97 -8.45 -0.12
C TYR A 84 25.56 -9.44 0.99
N ARG A 85 26.25 -9.39 2.17
CA ARG A 85 25.89 -10.25 3.30
C ARG A 85 24.51 -9.96 3.86
N LEU A 86 24.13 -8.69 3.92
CA LEU A 86 22.81 -8.26 4.38
C LEU A 86 21.72 -8.69 3.38
N ALA A 87 21.96 -8.51 2.09
CA ALA A 87 21.04 -8.94 1.05
C ALA A 87 20.79 -10.46 1.12
N LYS A 88 21.85 -11.25 1.27
CA LYS A 88 21.74 -12.71 1.43
C LYS A 88 21.04 -13.12 2.73
N ARG A 89 21.31 -12.42 3.84
CA ARG A 89 20.74 -12.70 5.17
C ARG A 89 19.23 -12.46 5.21
N TYR A 90 18.76 -11.44 4.50
CA TYR A 90 17.39 -10.95 4.57
C TYR A 90 16.57 -11.23 3.30
N ASP A 91 17.09 -12.10 2.43
CA ASP A 91 16.43 -12.50 1.17
C ASP A 91 15.94 -11.29 0.33
N THR A 92 16.90 -10.39 0.07
CA THR A 92 16.69 -9.18 -0.74
C THR A 92 17.86 -8.97 -1.70
N THR A 93 17.95 -7.83 -2.37
CA THR A 93 19.02 -7.53 -3.32
C THR A 93 19.94 -6.40 -2.82
N VAL A 94 21.20 -6.43 -3.27
CA VAL A 94 22.14 -5.33 -3.02
C VAL A 94 21.59 -4.02 -3.58
N ALA A 95 21.02 -4.06 -4.77
CA ALA A 95 20.42 -2.89 -5.41
C ALA A 95 19.28 -2.28 -4.58
N ALA A 96 18.40 -3.12 -4.00
CA ALA A 96 17.32 -2.66 -3.15
C ALA A 96 17.84 -1.97 -1.87
N ILE A 97 18.82 -2.59 -1.18
CA ILE A 97 19.41 -1.99 0.03
C ILE A 97 20.12 -0.68 -0.33
N GLN A 98 20.91 -0.65 -1.39
CA GLN A 98 21.66 0.53 -1.82
C GLN A 98 20.70 1.68 -2.20
N THR A 99 19.65 1.38 -2.96
CA THR A 99 18.65 2.37 -3.37
C THR A 99 17.91 2.97 -2.18
N ALA A 100 17.51 2.15 -1.21
CA ALA A 100 16.81 2.63 -0.01
C ALA A 100 17.73 3.42 0.94
N ASN A 101 19.05 3.36 0.77
CA ASN A 101 20.03 4.00 1.65
C ASN A 101 21.03 4.90 0.89
N PRO A 102 20.59 5.93 0.16
CA PRO A 102 21.46 6.71 -0.71
C PRO A 102 22.55 7.51 0.03
N ARG A 103 22.43 7.61 1.35
CA ARG A 103 23.39 8.35 2.21
C ARG A 103 24.61 7.51 2.60
N TYR A 104 24.59 6.19 2.43
CA TYR A 104 25.67 5.30 2.82
C TYR A 104 26.47 4.85 1.60
N ASN A 105 27.80 4.81 1.77
CA ASN A 105 28.68 4.18 0.80
C ASN A 105 28.72 2.66 1.08
N SER A 106 28.51 1.85 0.03
CA SER A 106 28.54 0.38 0.13
C SER A 106 29.89 -0.18 0.58
N GLU A 107 31.00 0.57 0.39
CA GLU A 107 32.37 0.15 0.73
C GLU A 107 32.75 0.50 2.17
N ASN A 108 32.06 1.49 2.78
CA ASN A 108 32.37 1.95 4.14
C ASN A 108 31.06 2.13 4.94
N LEU A 109 30.50 1.01 5.37
CA LEU A 109 29.31 1.01 6.23
C LEU A 109 29.69 1.36 7.67
N GLU A 110 29.12 2.43 8.19
CA GLU A 110 29.34 2.89 9.56
C GLU A 110 28.70 1.93 10.57
N ILE A 111 29.51 1.30 11.43
CA ILE A 111 29.05 0.38 12.46
C ILE A 111 28.13 1.11 13.45
N GLY A 112 26.98 0.52 13.76
CA GLY A 112 25.95 1.09 14.65
C GLY A 112 24.97 2.00 13.95
N ALA A 113 25.20 2.44 12.71
CA ALA A 113 24.23 3.20 11.94
C ALA A 113 22.98 2.35 11.62
N THR A 114 21.87 3.01 11.43
CA THR A 114 20.60 2.35 11.07
C THR A 114 20.48 2.24 9.57
N LEU A 115 20.27 1.04 9.08
CA LEU A 115 20.10 0.71 7.67
C LEU A 115 18.66 0.27 7.41
N ILE A 116 18.06 0.77 6.33
CA ILE A 116 16.79 0.32 5.80
C ILE A 116 17.03 -0.94 4.96
N VAL A 117 16.25 -1.97 5.20
CA VAL A 117 16.32 -3.24 4.46
C VAL A 117 14.94 -3.52 3.83
N PRO A 118 14.77 -3.30 2.52
CA PRO A 118 13.57 -3.73 1.82
C PRO A 118 13.47 -5.26 1.81
N TYR A 119 12.27 -5.81 2.02
CA TYR A 119 12.00 -7.23 1.76
C TYR A 119 12.07 -7.55 0.27
N GLY A 120 12.40 -8.80 -0.08
CA GLY A 120 12.51 -9.26 -1.47
C GLY A 120 11.19 -9.49 -2.20
N PHE A 121 10.06 -9.42 -1.51
CA PHE A 121 8.74 -9.59 -2.13
C PHE A 121 8.23 -8.31 -2.82
N ASP A 122 7.31 -8.48 -3.77
CA ASP A 122 6.55 -7.38 -4.40
C ASP A 122 5.69 -6.66 -3.36
N LEU A 123 5.85 -5.35 -3.26
CA LEU A 123 5.15 -4.55 -2.25
C LEU A 123 3.66 -4.41 -2.56
N VAL A 124 3.30 -4.19 -3.83
CA VAL A 124 1.92 -3.94 -4.26
C VAL A 124 1.18 -5.27 -4.47
N PRO A 125 0.25 -5.66 -3.56
CA PRO A 125 -0.56 -6.86 -3.72
C PRO A 125 -1.63 -6.65 -4.80
N THR A 126 -2.06 -7.73 -5.46
CA THR A 126 -3.10 -7.69 -6.50
C THR A 126 -4.29 -8.60 -6.18
N ASN A 127 -4.31 -9.20 -4.99
CA ASN A 127 -5.28 -10.21 -4.56
C ASN A 127 -6.03 -9.84 -3.28
N VAL A 128 -6.13 -8.55 -2.98
CA VAL A 128 -6.83 -7.99 -1.80
C VAL A 128 -7.69 -6.81 -2.22
N HIS A 129 -8.71 -6.49 -1.44
CA HIS A 129 -9.47 -5.25 -1.61
C HIS A 129 -8.62 -4.05 -1.19
N TYR A 130 -8.60 -3.03 -2.02
CA TYR A 130 -7.85 -1.81 -1.70
C TYR A 130 -8.70 -0.87 -0.86
N THR A 131 -8.13 -0.43 0.25
CA THR A 131 -8.64 0.65 1.08
C THR A 131 -7.66 1.82 1.04
N SER A 132 -8.10 3.00 1.48
CA SER A 132 -7.20 4.14 1.63
C SER A 132 -6.05 3.84 2.60
N GLU A 133 -6.30 3.07 3.67
CA GLU A 133 -5.26 2.66 4.63
C GLU A 133 -4.21 1.74 4.00
N LEU A 134 -4.62 0.73 3.21
CA LEU A 134 -3.67 -0.12 2.48
C LEU A 134 -2.84 0.71 1.51
N MET A 135 -3.47 1.56 0.70
CA MET A 135 -2.77 2.43 -0.25
C MET A 135 -1.73 3.31 0.45
N GLU A 136 -2.07 3.91 1.58
CA GLU A 136 -1.16 4.75 2.37
C GLU A 136 0.08 3.98 2.85
N LEU A 137 -0.10 2.76 3.38
CA LEU A 137 1.00 1.87 3.77
C LEU A 137 1.92 1.51 2.60
N LEU A 138 1.32 1.26 1.42
CA LEU A 138 2.09 0.95 0.21
C LEU A 138 2.84 2.17 -0.33
N ILE A 139 2.26 3.37 -0.28
CA ILE A 139 2.92 4.63 -0.67
C ILE A 139 4.12 4.87 0.23
N GLU A 140 3.97 4.73 1.55
CA GLU A 140 5.09 4.81 2.49
C GLU A 140 6.21 3.83 2.11
N GLY A 141 5.85 2.59 1.83
CA GLY A 141 6.81 1.56 1.42
C GLY A 141 7.52 1.88 0.11
N LEU A 142 6.81 2.37 -0.91
CA LEU A 142 7.40 2.80 -2.17
C LEU A 142 8.38 3.97 -1.97
N TYR A 143 8.02 4.90 -1.12
CA TYR A 143 8.84 6.06 -0.79
C TYR A 143 10.17 5.69 -0.16
N VAL A 144 10.10 4.77 0.81
CA VAL A 144 11.30 4.30 1.53
C VAL A 144 12.17 3.42 0.63
N ARG A 145 11.56 2.57 -0.20
CA ARG A 145 12.29 1.71 -1.15
C ARG A 145 12.93 2.49 -2.30
N TYR A 146 12.28 3.57 -2.74
CA TYR A 146 12.66 4.34 -3.93
C TYR A 146 12.71 5.86 -3.62
N PRO A 147 13.66 6.33 -2.81
CA PRO A 147 13.71 7.70 -2.29
C PRO A 147 13.98 8.77 -3.38
N PHE A 148 14.08 8.37 -4.63
CA PHE A 148 14.21 9.25 -5.78
C PHE A 148 12.85 9.70 -6.37
N ILE A 149 11.71 9.14 -5.90
CA ILE A 149 10.38 9.65 -6.23
C ILE A 149 10.00 10.81 -5.31
N LYS A 150 9.01 11.60 -5.74
CA LYS A 150 8.50 12.71 -4.92
C LYS A 150 7.04 12.46 -4.57
N GLU A 151 6.74 12.62 -3.30
CA GLU A 151 5.38 12.54 -2.77
C GLU A 151 4.80 13.95 -2.60
N GLY A 152 3.50 14.04 -2.77
CA GLY A 152 2.71 15.22 -2.48
C GLY A 152 1.26 14.85 -2.20
N SER A 153 0.45 15.87 -2.07
CA SER A 153 -1.00 15.75 -1.99
C SER A 153 -1.63 16.84 -2.83
N ILE A 154 -2.67 16.49 -3.58
CA ILE A 154 -3.46 17.47 -4.35
C ILE A 154 -4.64 18.01 -3.55
N GLY A 155 -4.84 17.56 -2.31
CA GLY A 155 -5.91 18.00 -1.43
C GLY A 155 -6.33 16.95 -0.43
N LYS A 156 -7.53 17.11 0.11
CA LYS A 156 -8.14 16.19 1.07
C LYS A 156 -9.53 15.78 0.61
N SER A 157 -9.91 14.55 0.94
CA SER A 157 -11.28 14.06 0.78
C SER A 157 -12.24 14.73 1.76
N VAL A 158 -13.52 14.44 1.63
CA VAL A 158 -14.57 14.94 2.55
C VAL A 158 -14.31 14.49 3.99
N MET A 159 -13.82 13.24 4.19
CA MET A 159 -13.46 12.72 5.52
C MET A 159 -12.05 13.16 5.98
N GLY A 160 -11.39 14.06 5.25
CA GLY A 160 -10.11 14.64 5.61
C GLY A 160 -8.88 13.81 5.25
N LYS A 161 -9.04 12.70 4.51
CA LYS A 161 -7.92 11.87 4.06
C LYS A 161 -7.11 12.57 2.98
N PRO A 162 -5.78 12.45 2.96
CA PRO A 162 -4.97 13.02 1.89
C PRO A 162 -5.27 12.34 0.55
N ILE A 163 -5.34 13.13 -0.52
CA ILE A 163 -5.35 12.63 -1.89
C ILE A 163 -3.92 12.70 -2.38
N TYR A 164 -3.23 11.57 -2.30
CA TYR A 164 -1.80 11.48 -2.61
C TYR A 164 -1.51 11.73 -4.08
N SER A 165 -0.40 12.40 -4.35
CA SER A 165 0.20 12.51 -5.68
C SER A 165 1.66 12.05 -5.63
N ILE A 166 2.09 11.29 -6.63
CA ILE A 166 3.44 10.76 -6.73
C ILE A 166 4.04 11.21 -8.06
N ILE A 167 5.28 11.69 -8.03
CA ILE A 167 5.99 12.13 -9.23
C ILE A 167 7.16 11.18 -9.46
N ILE A 168 7.23 10.60 -10.65
CA ILE A 168 8.28 9.70 -11.10
C ILE A 168 8.94 10.32 -12.35
N GLY A 169 10.27 10.47 -12.31
CA GLY A 169 11.03 11.06 -13.41
C GLY A 169 11.24 12.57 -13.28
N ASN A 170 12.18 13.08 -14.08
CA ASN A 170 12.61 14.46 -14.05
C ASN A 170 12.60 15.13 -15.44
N GLY A 171 12.14 14.42 -16.49
CA GLY A 171 12.10 14.90 -17.85
C GLY A 171 11.11 16.03 -18.10
N GLU A 172 11.16 16.61 -19.31
CA GLU A 172 10.28 17.70 -19.72
C GLU A 172 8.90 17.23 -20.18
N LYS A 173 8.82 16.01 -20.77
CA LYS A 173 7.53 15.45 -21.20
C LYS A 173 6.71 15.07 -20.00
N GLN A 174 5.48 15.57 -19.91
CA GLN A 174 4.60 15.32 -18.80
C GLN A 174 3.50 14.33 -19.19
N ALA A 175 3.23 13.38 -18.29
CA ALA A 175 2.08 12.48 -18.37
C ALA A 175 1.39 12.43 -17.01
N PHE A 176 0.06 12.29 -17.03
CA PHE A 176 -0.75 12.22 -15.81
C PHE A 176 -1.59 10.97 -15.83
N PHE A 177 -1.56 10.23 -14.73
CA PHE A 177 -2.42 9.08 -14.47
C PHE A 177 -3.15 9.25 -13.15
N ASN A 178 -4.41 8.90 -13.14
CA ASN A 178 -5.19 8.82 -11.92
C ASN A 178 -6.04 7.54 -11.89
N ALA A 179 -6.49 7.16 -10.71
CA ALA A 179 -7.29 5.97 -10.51
C ALA A 179 -8.38 6.22 -9.47
N SER A 180 -9.39 5.37 -9.45
CA SER A 180 -10.50 5.37 -8.50
C SER A 180 -11.19 6.74 -8.36
N HIS A 181 -11.56 7.34 -9.51
CA HIS A 181 -12.50 8.47 -9.53
C HIS A 181 -13.87 8.03 -9.04
N HIS A 182 -14.37 6.94 -9.59
CA HIS A 182 -15.56 6.28 -9.10
C HIS A 182 -15.17 5.25 -8.02
N ALA A 183 -15.94 5.22 -6.96
CA ALA A 183 -15.65 4.38 -5.80
C ALA A 183 -15.65 2.87 -6.11
N ASN A 184 -16.58 2.42 -6.94
CA ASN A 184 -16.70 1.01 -7.36
C ASN A 184 -15.63 0.56 -8.36
N GLU A 185 -14.84 1.49 -8.89
CA GLU A 185 -13.72 1.21 -9.80
C GLU A 185 -12.38 1.13 -9.05
N TRP A 186 -12.43 0.74 -7.78
CA TRP A 186 -11.26 0.64 -6.89
C TRP A 186 -10.13 -0.24 -7.44
N ILE A 187 -10.43 -1.19 -8.33
CA ILE A 187 -9.45 -2.06 -8.99
C ILE A 187 -8.43 -1.27 -9.84
N THR A 188 -8.73 -0.05 -10.23
CA THR A 188 -7.81 0.80 -10.97
C THR A 188 -6.66 1.31 -10.10
N THR A 189 -6.84 1.41 -8.77
CA THR A 189 -5.76 1.74 -7.82
C THR A 189 -4.65 0.68 -7.81
N PRO A 190 -4.89 -0.63 -7.54
CA PRO A 190 -3.82 -1.63 -7.61
C PRO A 190 -3.15 -1.71 -8.99
N LEU A 191 -3.89 -1.49 -10.07
CA LEU A 191 -3.31 -1.46 -11.41
C LEU A 191 -2.25 -0.36 -11.54
N VAL A 192 -2.59 0.87 -11.17
CA VAL A 192 -1.66 2.02 -11.23
C VAL A 192 -0.51 1.85 -10.24
N MET A 193 -0.79 1.40 -9.01
CA MET A 193 0.25 1.14 -8.01
C MET A 193 1.24 0.06 -8.48
N LYS A 194 0.75 -1.03 -9.10
CA LYS A 194 1.61 -2.09 -9.61
C LYS A 194 2.43 -1.64 -10.82
N PHE A 195 1.87 -0.80 -11.68
CA PHE A 195 2.62 -0.16 -12.75
C PHE A 195 3.76 0.71 -12.18
N MET A 196 3.48 1.54 -11.16
CA MET A 196 4.52 2.34 -10.50
C MET A 196 5.62 1.45 -9.90
N GLU A 197 5.28 0.43 -9.14
CA GLU A 197 6.26 -0.50 -8.57
C GLU A 197 7.13 -1.13 -9.65
N SER A 198 6.52 -1.61 -10.74
CA SER A 198 7.24 -2.22 -11.86
C SER A 198 8.20 -1.25 -12.53
N TYR A 199 7.77 0.01 -12.71
CA TYR A 199 8.62 1.05 -13.28
C TYR A 199 9.81 1.40 -12.37
N LEU A 200 9.55 1.60 -11.07
CA LEU A 200 10.58 1.92 -10.08
C LEU A 200 11.61 0.78 -9.93
N ASN A 201 11.13 -0.46 -9.94
CA ASN A 201 11.98 -1.64 -9.90
C ASN A 201 12.83 -1.75 -11.18
N ALA A 202 12.26 -1.50 -12.35
CA ALA A 202 13.00 -1.49 -13.61
C ALA A 202 14.07 -0.39 -13.63
N TYR A 203 13.76 0.81 -13.11
CA TYR A 203 14.72 1.89 -12.98
C TYR A 203 15.87 1.54 -12.04
N MET A 204 15.56 1.04 -10.83
CA MET A 204 16.55 0.61 -9.85
C MET A 204 17.52 -0.44 -10.43
N ASN A 205 17.00 -1.40 -11.19
CA ASN A 205 17.78 -2.50 -11.78
C ASN A 205 18.36 -2.18 -13.17
N LYS A 206 18.25 -0.94 -13.65
CA LYS A 206 18.71 -0.50 -14.99
C LYS A 206 18.19 -1.37 -16.12
N SER A 207 16.95 -1.82 -15.98
CA SER A 207 16.30 -2.73 -16.91
C SER A 207 15.24 -2.02 -17.78
N THR A 208 14.41 -2.77 -18.46
CA THR A 208 13.37 -2.25 -19.34
C THR A 208 11.97 -2.39 -18.74
N ILE A 209 11.09 -1.47 -19.08
CA ILE A 209 9.65 -1.58 -18.89
C ILE A 209 8.95 -1.33 -20.23
N LEU A 210 8.02 -2.20 -20.61
CA LEU A 210 7.29 -2.12 -21.88
C LEU A 210 8.23 -1.93 -23.10
N GLY A 211 9.37 -2.64 -23.10
CA GLY A 211 10.35 -2.59 -24.19
C GLY A 211 11.20 -1.31 -24.25
N ARG A 212 11.13 -0.42 -23.26
CA ARG A 212 11.91 0.81 -23.16
C ARG A 212 12.83 0.79 -21.95
N LYS A 213 14.04 1.33 -22.05
CA LYS A 213 14.94 1.51 -20.90
C LYS A 213 14.28 2.42 -19.86
N ALA A 214 14.16 1.94 -18.64
CA ALA A 214 13.50 2.70 -17.56
C ALA A 214 14.25 4.00 -17.23
N GLU A 215 15.59 3.99 -17.30
CA GLU A 215 16.42 5.20 -17.12
C GLU A 215 16.07 6.28 -18.16
N MET A 216 15.96 5.90 -19.46
CA MET A 216 15.60 6.84 -20.52
C MET A 216 14.21 7.45 -20.29
N LEU A 217 13.22 6.64 -19.87
CA LEU A 217 11.89 7.15 -19.56
C LEU A 217 11.93 8.12 -18.36
N TYR A 218 12.71 7.81 -17.33
CA TYR A 218 12.88 8.66 -16.14
C TYR A 218 13.50 10.02 -16.48
N GLU A 219 14.49 10.05 -17.36
CA GLU A 219 15.19 11.26 -17.78
C GLU A 219 14.37 12.12 -18.76
N THR A 220 13.52 11.51 -19.58
CA THR A 220 12.77 12.21 -20.63
C THR A 220 11.34 12.55 -20.26
N THR A 221 10.78 11.90 -19.25
CA THR A 221 9.37 12.03 -18.87
C THR A 221 9.24 12.32 -17.37
N LYS A 222 8.26 13.13 -17.03
CA LYS A 222 7.78 13.34 -15.66
C LYS A 222 6.36 12.81 -15.57
N LEU A 223 6.19 11.75 -14.81
CA LEU A 223 4.91 11.09 -14.59
C LEU A 223 4.30 11.57 -13.29
N PHE A 224 3.10 12.14 -13.37
CA PHE A 224 2.27 12.50 -12.21
C PHE A 224 1.22 11.41 -12.02
N VAL A 225 1.14 10.85 -10.82
CA VAL A 225 0.22 9.76 -10.50
C VAL A 225 -0.60 10.11 -9.27
N VAL A 226 -1.94 10.03 -9.39
CA VAL A 226 -2.88 10.08 -8.26
C VAL A 226 -3.53 8.71 -8.13
N PRO A 227 -3.04 7.83 -7.25
CA PRO A 227 -3.44 6.42 -7.25
C PRO A 227 -4.86 6.18 -6.73
N MET A 228 -5.47 7.14 -6.01
CA MET A 228 -6.85 7.04 -5.53
C MET A 228 -7.44 8.44 -5.36
N VAL A 229 -8.29 8.85 -6.29
CA VAL A 229 -8.93 10.18 -6.27
C VAL A 229 -10.06 10.25 -5.24
N ASN A 230 -10.75 9.14 -5.01
CA ASN A 230 -11.94 9.04 -4.16
C ASN A 230 -11.74 8.06 -2.98
N PRO A 231 -10.86 8.37 -2.02
CA PRO A 231 -10.53 7.43 -0.94
C PRO A 231 -11.70 7.10 -0.02
N ASP A 232 -12.62 8.05 0.21
CA ASP A 232 -13.78 7.83 1.06
C ASP A 232 -14.80 6.91 0.39
N GLY A 233 -15.04 7.12 -0.90
CA GLY A 233 -15.95 6.27 -1.69
C GLY A 233 -15.39 4.85 -1.83
N VAL A 234 -14.10 4.70 -2.08
CA VAL A 234 -13.44 3.38 -2.14
C VAL A 234 -13.57 2.65 -0.80
N ASP A 235 -13.34 3.33 0.32
CA ASP A 235 -13.48 2.74 1.64
C ASP A 235 -14.93 2.36 1.98
N LEU A 236 -15.91 3.12 1.48
CA LEU A 236 -17.32 2.76 1.58
C LEU A 236 -17.62 1.46 0.85
N VAL A 237 -17.20 1.36 -0.41
CA VAL A 237 -17.45 0.20 -1.28
C VAL A 237 -16.78 -1.06 -0.73
N ASN A 238 -15.55 -0.94 -0.25
CA ASN A 238 -14.76 -2.06 0.24
C ASN A 238 -14.96 -2.36 1.75
N GLY A 239 -15.95 -1.72 2.39
CA GLY A 239 -16.36 -2.04 3.75
C GLY A 239 -15.41 -1.56 4.85
N ALA A 240 -14.53 -0.59 4.56
CA ALA A 240 -13.65 0.01 5.55
C ALA A 240 -14.34 1.09 6.41
N ILE A 241 -15.52 1.58 5.99
CA ILE A 241 -16.34 2.52 6.77
C ILE A 241 -17.37 1.75 7.59
N ASP A 242 -17.35 1.95 8.91
CA ASP A 242 -18.32 1.32 9.82
C ASP A 242 -19.75 1.80 9.53
N LYS A 243 -20.72 0.87 9.59
CA LYS A 243 -22.14 1.15 9.36
C LYS A 243 -22.75 2.14 10.35
N SER A 244 -22.15 2.31 11.53
CA SER A 244 -22.55 3.30 12.52
C SER A 244 -22.10 4.73 12.17
N ASN A 245 -21.12 4.89 11.27
CA ASN A 245 -20.60 6.17 10.80
C ASN A 245 -21.71 7.00 10.13
N HIS A 246 -21.75 8.31 10.40
CA HIS A 246 -22.78 9.17 9.84
C HIS A 246 -22.71 9.25 8.32
N TYR A 247 -21.53 9.30 7.71
CA TYR A 247 -21.39 9.29 6.24
C TYR A 247 -21.90 7.99 5.62
N TYR A 248 -21.70 6.81 6.27
CA TYR A 248 -22.29 5.57 5.79
C TYR A 248 -23.83 5.64 5.78
N LYS A 249 -24.44 6.19 6.84
CA LYS A 249 -25.89 6.36 6.95
C LYS A 249 -26.43 7.35 5.91
N GLU A 250 -25.75 8.47 5.67
CA GLU A 250 -26.10 9.44 4.65
C GLU A 250 -26.03 8.82 3.24
N ALA A 251 -24.93 8.13 2.92
CA ALA A 251 -24.78 7.42 1.66
C ALA A 251 -25.88 6.35 1.46
N THR A 252 -26.26 5.64 2.53
CA THR A 252 -27.37 4.68 2.51
C THR A 252 -28.69 5.38 2.18
N ALA A 253 -28.96 6.54 2.79
CA ALA A 253 -30.18 7.30 2.51
C ALA A 253 -30.23 7.81 1.06
N ILE A 254 -29.11 8.30 0.53
CA ILE A 254 -29.00 8.71 -0.88
C ILE A 254 -29.25 7.50 -1.80
N SER A 255 -28.65 6.35 -1.51
CA SER A 255 -28.76 5.14 -2.33
C SER A 255 -30.20 4.60 -2.42
N ALA A 256 -31.03 4.89 -1.45
CA ALA A 256 -32.42 4.45 -1.44
C ALA A 256 -33.24 5.01 -2.63
N ALA A 257 -32.85 6.17 -3.20
CA ALA A 257 -33.42 6.72 -4.41
C ALA A 257 -33.02 5.95 -5.69
N TYR A 258 -32.03 5.07 -5.60
CA TYR A 258 -31.43 4.30 -6.70
C TYR A 258 -31.48 2.81 -6.39
N SER A 259 -32.63 2.28 -6.02
CA SER A 259 -32.80 0.90 -5.52
C SER A 259 -32.36 -0.22 -6.48
N PHE A 260 -32.17 0.10 -7.77
CA PHE A 260 -31.63 -0.82 -8.77
C PHE A 260 -30.10 -0.93 -8.74
N ILE A 261 -29.39 -0.07 -7.99
CA ILE A 261 -27.94 -0.12 -7.80
C ILE A 261 -27.65 -0.79 -6.45
N ARG A 262 -26.87 -1.86 -6.49
CA ARG A 262 -26.47 -2.56 -5.26
C ARG A 262 -25.59 -1.65 -4.39
N PHE A 263 -25.98 -1.46 -3.14
CA PHE A 263 -25.24 -0.66 -2.17
C PHE A 263 -24.58 -1.56 -1.12
N PRO A 264 -23.28 -1.29 -0.73
CA PRO A 264 -22.45 -0.20 -1.21
C PRO A 264 -21.65 -0.51 -2.49
N GLU A 265 -21.65 -1.73 -3.00
CA GLU A 265 -20.73 -2.22 -4.05
C GLU A 265 -20.86 -1.47 -5.38
N GLY A 266 -22.04 -0.97 -5.69
CA GLY A 266 -22.31 -0.17 -6.90
C GLY A 266 -22.15 1.34 -6.74
N TRP A 267 -21.75 1.82 -5.56
CA TRP A 267 -21.59 3.25 -5.29
C TRP A 267 -20.45 3.86 -6.11
N LYS A 268 -20.76 4.86 -6.95
CA LYS A 268 -19.79 5.53 -7.84
C LYS A 268 -19.27 6.85 -7.26
N ALA A 269 -20.13 7.61 -6.62
CA ALA A 269 -19.90 8.97 -6.16
C ALA A 269 -18.84 9.05 -5.03
N ASN A 270 -18.47 10.27 -4.64
CA ASN A 270 -17.78 10.48 -3.38
C ASN A 270 -18.73 10.18 -2.21
N ILE A 271 -18.25 10.30 -0.97
CA ILE A 271 -19.02 9.90 0.22
C ILE A 271 -20.30 10.73 0.43
N THR A 272 -20.42 11.92 -0.19
CA THR A 272 -21.59 12.80 -0.11
C THR A 272 -22.51 12.72 -1.34
N GLY A 273 -22.27 11.77 -2.25
CA GLY A 273 -23.12 11.55 -3.41
C GLY A 273 -22.77 12.36 -4.66
N THR A 274 -21.62 13.06 -4.67
CA THR A 274 -21.18 13.82 -5.85
C THR A 274 -20.39 12.93 -6.78
N ASP A 275 -20.78 12.83 -8.05
CA ASP A 275 -19.98 12.20 -9.11
C ASP A 275 -18.80 13.13 -9.47
N LEU A 276 -17.59 12.74 -9.08
CA LEU A 276 -16.40 13.56 -9.28
C LEU A 276 -16.05 13.76 -10.76
N ASN A 277 -16.36 12.78 -11.62
CA ASN A 277 -16.02 12.82 -13.02
C ASN A 277 -16.90 13.85 -13.80
N LEU A 278 -18.11 14.11 -13.33
CA LEU A 278 -19.06 15.01 -13.99
C LEU A 278 -19.01 16.46 -13.49
N ASN A 279 -18.09 16.79 -12.58
CA ASN A 279 -18.04 18.09 -11.91
C ASN A 279 -16.72 18.87 -12.15
N TYR A 280 -15.98 18.54 -13.20
CA TYR A 280 -14.83 19.34 -13.61
C TYR A 280 -15.28 20.60 -14.36
N PRO A 281 -14.67 21.78 -14.07
CA PRO A 281 -15.05 23.05 -14.71
C PRO A 281 -14.39 23.21 -16.10
N ALA A 282 -14.44 22.20 -16.94
CA ALA A 282 -13.74 22.15 -18.21
C ALA A 282 -14.68 21.79 -19.36
N GLY A 283 -15.33 22.79 -19.95
CA GLY A 283 -15.88 22.71 -21.30
C GLY A 283 -16.88 21.60 -21.59
N TRP A 284 -17.75 21.33 -20.69
CA TRP A 284 -18.85 20.34 -20.82
C TRP A 284 -19.91 20.86 -21.76
#